data_e2d344ef21499417676a4a651a5471b1
#
_entry.id   e2d344ef21499417676a4a651a5471b1
#
_cell.length_a   1.000
_cell.length_b   1.000
_cell.length_c   1.000
_cell.angle_alpha   90.00
_cell.angle_beta   90.00
_cell.angle_gamma   90.00
#
_symmetry.space_group_name_H-M   'P 1'
#
loop_
_entity.id
_entity.type
_entity.pdbx_description
1 polymer ?
#
loop_
_entity_poly.entity_id
_entity_poly.type
_entity_poly.pdbx_seq_one_letter_code
_entity_poly.pdbx_strand_id
1 'polypeptide(L)'
;MKLKNMLMLAAAILTVFASVTVSSASDVGADGGPAFQTLERIETIVYGSPKGGGLLSRLNTAEKDVFGRELPGSLTERQTAMLDFLEKGTTTQPSLLFKLSVAEWAVSQQIHPEWSLARRIDTMETIVEGTVQGGALASRTERLITKLLPEGVLATPVEIPATTVVKTSLSQTLTVKNVKVDDKVVLKLVEEIVINNNLVAPKGSRVFAHITKVKPPRSFGRPSEIEMAFDALEVIGPNSVTVAMGEAAKKAMEADAATVGAVGASFAGAVLLGPLGLAGGFLVRGSDNHLKEGTLFYVETTSAANVHGYMIPSQISSMTVSGDVTAPQGTSSEINP
;
A
#
# COMPACT_ATOMS: atom_id res chain seq x y z
N MET A 1 27.05 -50.72 37.23
CA MET A 1 27.59 -49.39 36.84
C MET A 1 26.87 -48.92 35.60
N LYS A 2 26.05 -47.90 35.62
CA LYS A 2 25.23 -47.27 34.56
C LYS A 2 23.72 -47.21 34.82
N LEU A 3 23.35 -46.68 36.01
CA LEU A 3 21.94 -46.30 36.26
C LEU A 3 21.86 -45.03 37.10
N LYS A 4 22.93 -44.20 37.13
CA LYS A 4 22.98 -42.95 37.92
C LYS A 4 23.02 -41.65 37.13
N ASN A 5 23.06 -41.71 35.77
CA ASN A 5 23.20 -40.52 34.94
C ASN A 5 21.93 -40.15 34.12
N MET A 6 20.77 -40.72 34.48
CA MET A 6 19.52 -40.43 33.75
C MET A 6 18.47 -39.72 34.64
N LEU A 7 18.92 -39.20 35.79
CA LEU A 7 18.02 -38.52 36.75
C LEU A 7 18.43 -37.07 37.05
N MET A 8 19.24 -36.44 36.18
CA MET A 8 19.66 -35.04 36.38
C MET A 8 19.32 -34.13 35.20
N LEU A 9 18.34 -34.49 34.36
CA LEU A 9 17.88 -33.62 33.27
C LEU A 9 16.37 -33.32 33.33
N ALA A 10 15.75 -33.48 34.48
CA ALA A 10 14.30 -33.21 34.65
C ALA A 10 14.00 -32.21 35.79
N ALA A 11 14.95 -31.35 36.16
CA ALA A 11 14.73 -30.41 37.28
C ALA A 11 15.14 -28.96 36.96
N ALA A 12 14.97 -28.52 35.70
CA ALA A 12 15.27 -27.13 35.31
C ALA A 12 14.18 -26.47 34.47
N ILE A 13 12.92 -26.90 34.60
CA ILE A 13 11.79 -26.21 33.97
C ILE A 13 10.68 -26.12 35.02
N LEU A 14 10.89 -25.30 36.02
CA LEU A 14 9.79 -24.87 36.92
C LEU A 14 10.26 -23.74 37.84
N THR A 15 10.48 -22.54 37.31
CA THR A 15 10.40 -21.29 38.09
C THR A 15 10.55 -20.08 37.19
N VAL A 16 9.53 -19.75 36.42
CA VAL A 16 9.23 -18.36 36.05
C VAL A 16 7.71 -18.21 36.08
N PHE A 17 7.18 -18.31 37.29
CA PHE A 17 5.90 -17.74 37.66
C PHE A 17 6.22 -16.76 38.77
N ALA A 18 6.33 -15.51 38.45
CA ALA A 18 6.04 -14.43 39.41
C ALA A 18 6.15 -13.10 38.72
N SER A 19 5.13 -12.50 38.85
CA SER A 19 4.70 -11.15 39.18
C SER A 19 4.07 -10.44 38.00
N VAL A 20 2.83 -10.79 37.80
CA VAL A 20 1.83 -9.81 37.30
C VAL A 20 1.66 -8.81 38.43
N THR A 21 2.41 -7.73 38.40
CA THR A 21 2.06 -6.53 39.14
C THR A 21 0.81 -5.96 38.45
N VAL A 22 -0.32 -6.13 39.11
CA VAL A 22 -1.52 -5.32 38.88
C VAL A 22 -1.10 -3.89 39.20
N SER A 23 -0.74 -3.15 38.17
CA SER A 23 -0.58 -1.71 38.23
C SER A 23 -1.95 -1.10 38.11
N SER A 24 -2.33 -0.45 39.18
CA SER A 24 -3.59 0.24 39.43
C SER A 24 -3.99 1.14 38.27
N ALA A 25 -5.27 1.11 37.97
CA ALA A 25 -5.95 2.06 37.13
C ALA A 25 -5.64 3.50 37.53
N SER A 26 -5.02 4.24 36.65
CA SER A 26 -5.11 5.70 36.57
C SER A 26 -4.47 6.13 35.26
N ASP A 27 -5.25 6.44 34.36
CA ASP A 27 -5.27 7.39 33.27
C ASP A 27 -6.03 6.78 32.10
N VAL A 28 -7.34 6.95 32.14
CA VAL A 28 -8.18 6.83 30.95
C VAL A 28 -7.97 8.13 30.16
N GLY A 29 -6.78 8.28 29.61
CA GLY A 29 -6.49 9.18 28.51
C GLY A 29 -7.17 8.64 27.26
N ALA A 30 -7.58 9.48 26.38
CA ALA A 30 -8.41 9.33 25.20
C ALA A 30 -7.95 8.29 24.12
N ASP A 31 -7.15 7.31 24.45
CA ASP A 31 -6.80 6.15 23.61
C ASP A 31 -7.63 4.95 24.11
N GLY A 32 -8.74 4.72 23.45
CA GLY A 32 -9.53 3.52 23.62
C GLY A 32 -8.65 2.28 23.45
N GLY A 33 -8.78 1.28 24.36
CA GLY A 33 -7.97 0.06 24.34
C GLY A 33 -8.00 -0.67 22.99
N PRO A 34 -7.27 -1.79 22.83
CA PRO A 34 -7.08 -2.47 21.53
C PRO A 34 -8.35 -2.73 20.73
N ALA A 35 -9.47 -3.00 21.41
CA ALA A 35 -10.77 -3.20 20.76
C ALA A 35 -11.31 -1.92 20.08
N PHE A 36 -11.05 -0.75 20.65
CA PHE A 36 -11.42 0.52 20.00
C PHE A 36 -10.55 0.79 18.78
N GLN A 37 -9.23 0.61 18.87
CA GLN A 37 -8.29 0.80 17.76
C GLN A 37 -8.63 -0.15 16.59
N THR A 38 -8.98 -1.40 16.91
CA THR A 38 -9.42 -2.37 15.89
C THR A 38 -10.71 -1.90 15.20
N LEU A 39 -11.69 -1.42 15.96
CA LEU A 39 -12.93 -0.91 15.39
C LEU A 39 -12.71 0.37 14.56
N GLU A 40 -11.88 1.28 15.04
CA GLU A 40 -11.52 2.50 14.28
C GLU A 40 -10.84 2.16 12.94
N ARG A 41 -10.00 1.13 12.92
CA ARG A 41 -9.41 0.61 11.67
C ARG A 41 -10.48 0.08 10.72
N ILE A 42 -11.42 -0.74 11.21
CA ILE A 42 -12.55 -1.25 10.44
C ILE A 42 -13.35 -0.09 9.85
N GLU A 43 -13.73 0.88 10.66
CA GLU A 43 -14.51 2.04 10.22
C GLU A 43 -13.76 2.93 9.25
N THR A 44 -12.46 3.10 9.44
CA THR A 44 -11.62 3.84 8.48
C THR A 44 -11.62 3.14 7.12
N ILE A 45 -11.54 1.82 7.08
CA ILE A 45 -11.65 1.05 5.84
C ILE A 45 -13.03 1.22 5.22
N VAL A 46 -14.09 1.01 6.00
CA VAL A 46 -15.47 0.96 5.50
C VAL A 46 -16.00 2.35 5.14
N TYR A 47 -15.77 3.36 6.00
CA TYR A 47 -16.38 4.69 5.91
C TYR A 47 -15.39 5.82 5.63
N GLY A 48 -14.07 5.58 5.74
CA GLY A 48 -13.02 6.58 5.59
C GLY A 48 -12.67 7.33 6.87
N SER A 49 -13.42 7.14 7.96
CA SER A 49 -13.14 7.74 9.29
C SER A 49 -13.85 6.99 10.39
N PRO A 50 -13.30 7.01 11.63
CA PRO A 50 -13.97 6.49 12.80
C PRO A 50 -15.33 7.18 13.05
N LYS A 51 -16.28 6.44 13.61
CA LYS A 51 -17.61 6.91 13.97
C LYS A 51 -17.72 7.18 15.48
N GLY A 52 -18.67 7.99 15.87
CA GLY A 52 -19.00 8.20 17.29
C GLY A 52 -19.95 7.13 17.83
N GLY A 53 -19.95 6.96 19.17
CA GLY A 53 -20.88 6.06 19.84
C GLY A 53 -20.24 4.88 20.57
N GLY A 54 -21.08 4.02 21.13
CA GLY A 54 -20.64 2.85 21.89
C GLY A 54 -20.03 1.77 20.99
N LEU A 55 -18.98 1.11 21.47
CA LEU A 55 -18.19 0.13 20.74
C LEU A 55 -19.05 -0.96 20.07
N LEU A 56 -19.97 -1.57 20.83
CA LEU A 56 -20.83 -2.65 20.31
C LEU A 56 -21.81 -2.15 19.25
N SER A 57 -22.41 -0.99 19.44
CA SER A 57 -23.34 -0.39 18.47
C SER A 57 -22.63 -0.06 17.16
N ARG A 58 -21.42 0.50 17.24
CA ARG A 58 -20.59 0.81 16.07
C ARG A 58 -20.22 -0.46 15.29
N LEU A 59 -19.79 -1.52 16.01
CA LEU A 59 -19.47 -2.81 15.38
C LEU A 59 -20.69 -3.44 14.71
N ASN A 60 -21.84 -3.48 15.40
CA ASN A 60 -23.08 -3.99 14.82
C ASN A 60 -23.47 -3.26 13.54
N THR A 61 -23.31 -1.93 13.51
CA THR A 61 -23.58 -1.13 12.30
C THR A 61 -22.63 -1.50 11.17
N ALA A 62 -21.31 -1.56 11.46
CA ALA A 62 -20.32 -1.91 10.44
C ALA A 62 -20.55 -3.32 9.88
N GLU A 63 -20.92 -4.29 10.70
CA GLU A 63 -21.25 -5.65 10.25
C GLU A 63 -22.50 -5.69 9.38
N LYS A 64 -23.55 -4.95 9.74
CA LYS A 64 -24.76 -4.85 8.91
C LYS A 64 -24.47 -4.21 7.56
N ASP A 65 -23.65 -3.17 7.52
CA ASP A 65 -23.28 -2.51 6.28
C ASP A 65 -22.39 -3.40 5.39
N VAL A 66 -21.47 -4.17 6.00
CA VAL A 66 -20.57 -5.04 5.23
C VAL A 66 -21.24 -6.37 4.86
N PHE A 67 -21.89 -7.06 5.82
CA PHE A 67 -22.42 -8.41 5.64
C PHE A 67 -23.94 -8.50 5.51
N GLY A 68 -24.68 -7.42 5.81
CA GLY A 68 -26.13 -7.42 5.92
C GLY A 68 -26.67 -8.03 7.21
N ARG A 69 -25.80 -8.41 8.14
CA ARG A 69 -26.17 -9.07 9.43
C ARG A 69 -25.07 -8.89 10.46
N GLU A 70 -25.40 -9.07 11.72
CA GLU A 70 -24.43 -9.18 12.80
C GLU A 70 -23.71 -10.55 12.76
N LEU A 71 -22.43 -10.57 13.11
CA LEU A 71 -21.65 -11.79 13.21
C LEU A 71 -21.84 -12.45 14.58
N PRO A 72 -21.80 -13.79 14.67
CA PRO A 72 -21.79 -14.50 15.94
C PRO A 72 -20.43 -14.40 16.63
N GLY A 73 -20.40 -14.59 17.94
CA GLY A 73 -19.17 -14.65 18.73
C GLY A 73 -18.97 -13.46 19.65
N SER A 74 -17.84 -13.46 20.32
CA SER A 74 -17.39 -12.38 21.19
C SER A 74 -16.99 -11.15 20.36
N LEU A 75 -16.88 -10.00 21.02
CA LEU A 75 -16.45 -8.75 20.39
C LEU A 75 -15.14 -8.92 19.61
N THR A 76 -14.13 -9.53 20.22
CA THR A 76 -12.81 -9.73 19.61
C THR A 76 -12.87 -10.69 18.41
N GLU A 77 -13.60 -11.78 18.50
CA GLU A 77 -13.79 -12.73 17.39
C GLU A 77 -14.47 -12.05 16.21
N ARG A 78 -15.52 -11.28 16.45
CA ARG A 78 -16.26 -10.53 15.42
C ARG A 78 -15.37 -9.49 14.72
N GLN A 79 -14.61 -8.71 15.49
CA GLN A 79 -13.66 -7.74 14.94
C GLN A 79 -12.55 -8.42 14.11
N THR A 80 -12.01 -9.54 14.60
CA THR A 80 -11.00 -10.31 13.88
C THR A 80 -11.55 -10.87 12.57
N ALA A 81 -12.72 -11.50 12.62
CA ALA A 81 -13.39 -12.03 11.43
C ALA A 81 -13.65 -10.94 10.38
N MET A 82 -14.04 -9.76 10.84
CA MET A 82 -14.29 -8.62 9.95
C MET A 82 -13.00 -8.12 9.29
N LEU A 83 -11.90 -7.94 10.04
CA LEU A 83 -10.61 -7.55 9.45
C LEU A 83 -10.04 -8.61 8.51
N ASP A 84 -10.16 -9.89 8.87
CA ASP A 84 -9.70 -10.99 8.02
C ASP A 84 -10.46 -11.01 6.69
N PHE A 85 -11.77 -10.79 6.73
CA PHE A 85 -12.59 -10.67 5.53
C PHE A 85 -12.24 -9.43 4.68
N LEU A 86 -12.03 -8.29 5.32
CA LEU A 86 -11.72 -7.04 4.63
C LEU A 86 -10.32 -7.03 4.01
N GLU A 87 -9.29 -7.49 4.75
CA GLU A 87 -7.89 -7.27 4.41
C GLU A 87 -7.10 -8.53 4.05
N LYS A 88 -7.34 -9.69 4.72
CA LYS A 88 -6.47 -10.85 4.57
C LYS A 88 -6.99 -11.84 3.53
N GLY A 89 -8.17 -12.40 3.76
CA GLY A 89 -8.70 -13.48 2.91
C GLY A 89 -7.79 -14.71 2.84
N THR A 90 -7.97 -15.51 1.79
CA THR A 90 -7.13 -16.65 1.42
C THR A 90 -6.84 -16.62 -0.09
N THR A 91 -6.04 -17.55 -0.60
CA THR A 91 -5.77 -17.64 -2.05
C THR A 91 -7.03 -17.93 -2.86
N THR A 92 -7.93 -18.76 -2.35
CA THR A 92 -9.19 -19.14 -3.02
C THR A 92 -10.36 -18.22 -2.69
N GLN A 93 -10.27 -17.49 -1.57
CA GLN A 93 -11.24 -16.50 -1.12
C GLN A 93 -10.48 -15.23 -0.74
N PRO A 94 -9.98 -14.45 -1.73
CA PRO A 94 -9.26 -13.23 -1.47
C PRO A 94 -10.11 -12.23 -0.68
N SER A 95 -9.46 -11.34 0.03
CA SER A 95 -10.11 -10.31 0.83
C SER A 95 -11.01 -9.40 -0.02
N LEU A 96 -11.95 -8.72 0.64
CA LEU A 96 -12.84 -7.80 -0.06
C LEU A 96 -12.07 -6.65 -0.73
N LEU A 97 -11.03 -6.12 -0.06
CA LEU A 97 -10.17 -5.07 -0.61
C LEU A 97 -9.36 -5.57 -1.81
N PHE A 98 -8.86 -6.82 -1.79
CA PHE A 98 -8.19 -7.42 -2.93
C PHE A 98 -9.12 -7.47 -4.15
N LYS A 99 -10.31 -8.05 -3.98
CA LYS A 99 -11.31 -8.18 -5.04
C LYS A 99 -11.71 -6.84 -5.63
N LEU A 100 -11.97 -5.85 -4.76
CA LEU A 100 -12.34 -4.51 -5.20
C LEU A 100 -11.20 -3.82 -5.95
N SER A 101 -9.96 -3.98 -5.49
CA SER A 101 -8.80 -3.40 -6.18
C SER A 101 -8.60 -4.00 -7.57
N VAL A 102 -8.82 -5.31 -7.73
CA VAL A 102 -8.80 -5.96 -9.06
C VAL A 102 -9.91 -5.43 -9.95
N ALA A 103 -11.13 -5.26 -9.41
CA ALA A 103 -12.26 -4.71 -10.17
C ALA A 103 -12.03 -3.26 -10.61
N GLU A 104 -11.53 -2.40 -9.72
CA GLU A 104 -11.16 -1.01 -10.07
C GLU A 104 -10.09 -0.98 -11.17
N TRP A 105 -9.03 -1.78 -11.02
CA TRP A 105 -7.98 -1.87 -12.01
C TRP A 105 -8.52 -2.36 -13.36
N ALA A 106 -9.37 -3.36 -13.38
CA ALA A 106 -9.95 -3.88 -14.63
C ALA A 106 -10.76 -2.83 -15.39
N VAL A 107 -11.38 -1.87 -14.71
CA VAL A 107 -12.21 -0.82 -15.31
C VAL A 107 -11.44 0.44 -15.62
N SER A 108 -10.59 0.91 -14.70
CA SER A 108 -9.95 2.23 -14.76
C SER A 108 -8.43 2.19 -14.85
N GLN A 109 -7.81 1.00 -14.84
CA GLN A 109 -6.36 0.78 -14.83
C GLN A 109 -5.65 1.48 -13.65
N GLN A 110 -6.38 1.75 -12.59
CA GLN A 110 -5.86 2.35 -11.36
C GLN A 110 -6.77 2.04 -10.19
N ILE A 111 -6.25 2.22 -8.95
CA ILE A 111 -7.02 2.06 -7.73
C ILE A 111 -6.98 3.32 -6.88
N HIS A 112 -7.93 3.43 -5.95
CA HIS A 112 -8.09 4.57 -5.04
C HIS A 112 -8.11 4.10 -3.57
N PRO A 113 -6.99 3.58 -3.05
CA PRO A 113 -6.95 3.02 -1.70
C PRO A 113 -7.14 4.07 -0.59
N GLU A 114 -7.05 5.36 -0.91
CA GLU A 114 -7.36 6.47 0.00
C GLU A 114 -8.85 6.71 0.19
N TRP A 115 -9.70 6.11 -0.65
CA TRP A 115 -11.17 6.21 -0.50
C TRP A 115 -11.69 5.08 0.38
N SER A 116 -12.80 5.36 1.07
CA SER A 116 -13.50 4.33 1.84
C SER A 116 -14.03 3.22 0.93
N LEU A 117 -14.17 2.02 1.48
CA LEU A 117 -14.75 0.87 0.79
C LEU A 117 -16.12 1.21 0.17
N ALA A 118 -16.99 1.86 0.93
CA ALA A 118 -18.31 2.28 0.46
C ALA A 118 -18.20 3.20 -0.76
N ARG A 119 -17.35 4.24 -0.71
CA ARG A 119 -17.16 5.16 -1.83
C ARG A 119 -16.60 4.47 -3.07
N ARG A 120 -15.65 3.56 -2.91
CA ARG A 120 -15.05 2.81 -4.03
C ARG A 120 -16.13 1.99 -4.73
N ILE A 121 -16.97 1.26 -3.97
CA ILE A 121 -18.06 0.45 -4.51
C ILE A 121 -19.09 1.35 -5.21
N ASP A 122 -19.53 2.45 -4.57
CA ASP A 122 -20.49 3.40 -5.16
C ASP A 122 -19.99 3.95 -6.50
N THR A 123 -18.70 4.29 -6.58
CA THR A 123 -18.07 4.78 -7.82
C THR A 123 -18.05 3.70 -8.89
N MET A 124 -17.67 2.47 -8.53
CA MET A 124 -17.65 1.34 -9.47
C MET A 124 -19.04 1.01 -10.01
N GLU A 125 -20.06 0.98 -9.17
CA GLU A 125 -21.44 0.76 -9.59
C GLU A 125 -21.94 1.87 -10.54
N THR A 126 -21.59 3.11 -10.24
CA THR A 126 -21.94 4.24 -11.12
C THR A 126 -21.31 4.08 -12.50
N ILE A 127 -20.05 3.63 -12.57
CA ILE A 127 -19.36 3.42 -13.85
C ILE A 127 -19.94 2.21 -14.60
N VAL A 128 -20.17 1.09 -13.90
CA VAL A 128 -20.53 -0.20 -14.53
C VAL A 128 -22.03 -0.33 -14.75
N GLU A 129 -22.85 0.20 -13.83
CA GLU A 129 -24.29 0.00 -13.78
C GLU A 129 -25.09 1.30 -14.02
N GLY A 130 -24.41 2.45 -14.03
CA GLY A 130 -25.03 3.76 -14.20
C GLY A 130 -25.69 4.31 -12.93
N THR A 131 -25.79 3.53 -11.85
CA THR A 131 -26.44 3.94 -10.60
C THR A 131 -25.91 3.11 -9.41
N VAL A 132 -25.85 3.74 -8.24
CA VAL A 132 -25.50 3.08 -6.98
C VAL A 132 -26.62 2.11 -6.58
N GLN A 133 -26.24 0.93 -6.14
CA GLN A 133 -27.17 -0.13 -5.74
C GLN A 133 -27.28 -0.22 -4.22
N GLY A 134 -28.40 -0.76 -3.74
CA GLY A 134 -28.60 -1.06 -2.32
C GLY A 134 -28.01 -2.42 -1.90
N GLY A 135 -27.94 -2.60 -0.58
CA GLY A 135 -27.52 -3.86 0.04
C GLY A 135 -26.15 -3.83 0.68
N ALA A 136 -25.75 -4.96 1.23
CA ALA A 136 -24.48 -5.12 1.93
C ALA A 136 -23.28 -4.95 0.99
N LEU A 137 -22.22 -4.30 1.46
CA LEU A 137 -21.03 -3.99 0.65
C LEU A 137 -20.36 -5.25 0.07
N ALA A 138 -20.32 -6.34 0.84
CA ALA A 138 -19.81 -7.62 0.37
C ALA A 138 -20.61 -8.14 -0.85
N SER A 139 -21.94 -8.15 -0.76
CA SER A 139 -22.80 -8.61 -1.87
C SER A 139 -22.71 -7.71 -3.09
N ARG A 140 -22.59 -6.41 -2.89
CA ARG A 140 -22.41 -5.43 -3.96
C ARG A 140 -21.08 -5.65 -4.70
N THR A 141 -19.99 -5.89 -3.94
CA THR A 141 -18.69 -6.21 -4.52
C THR A 141 -18.73 -7.53 -5.32
N GLU A 142 -19.33 -8.59 -4.79
CA GLU A 142 -19.44 -9.87 -5.50
C GLU A 142 -20.25 -9.75 -6.80
N ARG A 143 -21.29 -8.91 -6.81
CA ARG A 143 -22.05 -8.61 -8.02
C ARG A 143 -21.19 -7.90 -9.08
N LEU A 144 -20.39 -6.90 -8.67
CA LEU A 144 -19.44 -6.23 -9.57
C LEU A 144 -18.41 -7.22 -10.13
N ILE A 145 -17.82 -8.07 -9.27
CA ILE A 145 -16.87 -9.10 -9.68
C ILE A 145 -17.49 -10.03 -10.71
N THR A 146 -18.69 -10.54 -10.45
CA THR A 146 -19.39 -11.47 -11.38
C THR A 146 -19.64 -10.84 -12.76
N LYS A 147 -19.89 -9.53 -12.81
CA LYS A 147 -20.11 -8.81 -14.08
C LYS A 147 -18.81 -8.51 -14.82
N LEU A 148 -17.77 -8.10 -14.11
CA LEU A 148 -16.52 -7.62 -14.70
C LEU A 148 -15.52 -8.76 -14.97
N LEU A 149 -15.49 -9.76 -14.11
CA LEU A 149 -14.52 -10.84 -14.08
C LEU A 149 -15.25 -12.19 -13.94
N PRO A 150 -15.87 -12.70 -15.03
CA PRO A 150 -16.70 -13.92 -14.98
C PRO A 150 -15.92 -15.16 -14.49
N GLU A 151 -14.61 -15.21 -14.68
CA GLU A 151 -13.74 -16.28 -14.19
C GLU A 151 -13.47 -16.18 -12.68
N GLY A 152 -13.96 -15.11 -12.03
CA GLY A 152 -13.74 -14.82 -10.62
C GLY A 152 -12.37 -14.21 -10.35
N VAL A 153 -12.09 -13.99 -9.08
CA VAL A 153 -10.82 -13.41 -8.60
C VAL A 153 -10.16 -14.38 -7.63
N LEU A 154 -9.00 -14.91 -8.01
CA LEU A 154 -8.15 -15.74 -7.18
C LEU A 154 -6.83 -15.00 -6.89
N ALA A 155 -6.25 -15.26 -5.74
CA ALA A 155 -4.94 -14.74 -5.40
C ALA A 155 -3.87 -15.77 -5.73
N THR A 156 -2.85 -15.36 -6.49
CA THR A 156 -1.73 -16.20 -6.90
C THR A 156 -0.49 -15.81 -6.12
N PRO A 157 0.25 -16.75 -5.49
CA PRO A 157 1.55 -16.45 -4.89
C PRO A 157 2.54 -15.99 -5.96
N VAL A 158 3.21 -14.85 -5.70
CA VAL A 158 4.19 -14.23 -6.60
C VAL A 158 5.38 -13.74 -5.79
N GLU A 159 6.58 -13.96 -6.29
CA GLU A 159 7.80 -13.36 -5.72
C GLU A 159 8.13 -12.06 -6.46
N ILE A 160 8.17 -10.95 -5.72
CA ILE A 160 8.75 -9.69 -6.20
C ILE A 160 10.25 -9.78 -5.98
N PRO A 161 11.09 -9.64 -7.04
CA PRO A 161 12.54 -9.65 -6.89
C PRO A 161 13.04 -8.46 -6.06
N ALA A 162 14.18 -8.61 -5.39
CA ALA A 162 14.93 -7.48 -4.85
C ALA A 162 15.29 -6.50 -5.97
N THR A 163 15.49 -5.22 -5.64
CA THR A 163 15.85 -4.16 -6.59
C THR A 163 14.81 -3.91 -7.71
N THR A 164 13.55 -4.38 -7.53
CA THR A 164 12.45 -3.99 -8.41
C THR A 164 12.20 -2.50 -8.24
N VAL A 165 12.36 -1.75 -9.33
CA VAL A 165 12.19 -0.29 -9.33
C VAL A 165 10.72 0.07 -9.34
N VAL A 166 10.36 1.06 -8.51
CA VAL A 166 9.00 1.54 -8.27
C VAL A 166 8.97 3.05 -8.50
N LYS A 167 8.21 3.51 -9.50
CA LYS A 167 8.01 4.93 -9.79
C LYS A 167 6.81 5.44 -9.02
N THR A 168 7.00 6.47 -8.22
CA THR A 168 5.99 7.02 -7.31
C THR A 168 5.81 8.52 -7.49
N SER A 169 4.66 9.04 -7.10
CA SER A 169 4.39 10.47 -7.03
C SER A 169 3.87 10.89 -5.66
N LEU A 170 4.28 12.05 -5.21
CA LEU A 170 3.87 12.61 -3.92
C LEU A 170 2.37 12.95 -3.95
N SER A 171 1.63 12.50 -2.93
CA SER A 171 0.17 12.68 -2.85
C SER A 171 -0.26 14.03 -2.25
N GLN A 172 0.68 14.80 -1.71
CA GLN A 172 0.41 16.10 -1.09
C GLN A 172 1.64 17.00 -1.13
N THR A 173 1.42 18.31 -1.11
CA THR A 173 2.54 19.27 -1.02
C THR A 173 3.14 19.29 0.37
N LEU A 174 4.46 19.09 0.47
CA LEU A 174 5.22 19.15 1.72
C LEU A 174 5.99 20.47 1.78
N THR A 175 5.93 21.15 2.93
CA THR A 175 6.66 22.37 3.22
C THR A 175 7.28 22.26 4.61
N VAL A 176 8.38 22.96 4.85
CA VAL A 176 9.00 23.02 6.19
C VAL A 176 8.10 23.60 7.28
N LYS A 177 6.92 24.15 6.89
CA LYS A 177 5.92 24.68 7.82
C LYS A 177 4.85 23.67 8.19
N ASN A 178 4.55 22.71 7.28
CA ASN A 178 3.47 21.77 7.46
C ASN A 178 3.93 20.33 7.79
N VAL A 179 5.25 20.09 7.86
CA VAL A 179 5.79 18.77 8.22
C VAL A 179 6.74 18.85 9.41
N LYS A 180 6.82 17.76 10.16
CA LYS A 180 7.73 17.54 11.29
C LYS A 180 8.45 16.21 11.08
N VAL A 181 9.53 15.99 11.84
CA VAL A 181 10.19 14.69 11.92
C VAL A 181 9.18 13.66 12.41
N ASP A 182 9.24 12.44 11.87
CA ASP A 182 8.36 11.31 12.08
C ASP A 182 6.94 11.44 11.46
N ASP A 183 6.62 12.57 10.80
CA ASP A 183 5.36 12.66 10.05
C ASP A 183 5.34 11.64 8.91
N LYS A 184 4.21 10.94 8.80
CA LYS A 184 3.96 9.98 7.73
C LYS A 184 3.65 10.69 6.41
N VAL A 185 4.26 10.21 5.35
CA VAL A 185 4.07 10.70 3.99
C VAL A 185 3.54 9.55 3.14
N VAL A 186 2.53 9.84 2.33
CA VAL A 186 1.97 8.88 1.38
C VAL A 186 2.32 9.33 -0.04
N LEU A 187 2.84 8.40 -0.82
CA LEU A 187 3.04 8.55 -2.26
C LEU A 187 2.13 7.54 -2.97
N LYS A 188 1.89 7.76 -4.25
CA LYS A 188 1.10 6.85 -5.12
C LYS A 188 1.99 6.24 -6.18
N LEU A 189 1.80 4.97 -6.44
CA LEU A 189 2.41 4.26 -7.55
C LEU A 189 1.94 4.87 -8.89
N VAL A 190 2.86 5.22 -9.76
CA VAL A 190 2.56 5.88 -11.06
C VAL A 190 2.31 4.84 -12.15
N GLU A 191 3.02 3.72 -12.09
CA GLU A 191 2.94 2.62 -13.04
C GLU A 191 2.67 1.33 -12.28
N GLU A 192 1.85 0.44 -12.83
CA GLU A 192 1.54 -0.83 -12.18
C GLU A 192 2.74 -1.78 -12.15
N ILE A 193 2.78 -2.68 -11.17
CA ILE A 193 3.77 -3.75 -11.09
C ILE A 193 3.10 -5.06 -11.48
N VAL A 194 3.54 -5.59 -12.62
CA VAL A 194 3.12 -6.90 -13.15
C VAL A 194 4.33 -7.82 -13.19
N ILE A 195 4.22 -9.00 -12.58
CA ILE A 195 5.29 -10.01 -12.55
C ILE A 195 4.74 -11.33 -13.05
N ASN A 196 5.34 -11.87 -14.10
CA ASN A 196 4.90 -13.15 -14.72
C ASN A 196 3.38 -13.16 -14.99
N ASN A 197 2.87 -12.10 -15.61
CA ASN A 197 1.45 -11.89 -15.92
C ASN A 197 0.53 -11.84 -14.68
N ASN A 198 1.08 -11.55 -13.51
CA ASN A 198 0.31 -11.31 -12.30
C ASN A 198 0.41 -9.84 -11.90
N LEU A 199 -0.73 -9.18 -11.76
CA LEU A 199 -0.82 -7.86 -11.19
C LEU A 199 -0.53 -7.94 -9.68
N VAL A 200 0.52 -7.27 -9.25
CA VAL A 200 0.99 -7.27 -7.86
C VAL A 200 0.65 -5.96 -7.17
N ALA A 201 0.92 -4.85 -7.82
CA ALA A 201 0.56 -3.52 -7.33
C ALA A 201 -0.01 -2.69 -8.49
N PRO A 202 -1.30 -2.40 -8.48
CA PRO A 202 -1.93 -1.52 -9.47
C PRO A 202 -1.41 -0.08 -9.36
N LYS A 203 -1.48 0.67 -10.44
CA LYS A 203 -1.31 2.12 -10.39
C LYS A 203 -2.25 2.72 -9.33
N GLY A 204 -1.74 3.67 -8.55
CA GLY A 204 -2.46 4.26 -7.42
C GLY A 204 -2.22 3.56 -6.08
N SER A 205 -1.58 2.38 -6.04
CA SER A 205 -1.15 1.74 -4.79
C SER A 205 -0.32 2.70 -3.93
N ARG A 206 -0.46 2.62 -2.61
CA ARG A 206 0.23 3.51 -1.68
C ARG A 206 1.66 3.08 -1.45
N VAL A 207 2.55 4.06 -1.40
CA VAL A 207 3.91 3.91 -0.90
C VAL A 207 4.05 4.80 0.32
N PHE A 208 4.47 4.21 1.43
CA PHE A 208 4.63 4.91 2.70
C PHE A 208 6.07 5.36 2.88
N ALA A 209 6.21 6.55 3.44
CA ALA A 209 7.47 7.15 3.82
C ALA A 209 7.27 7.94 5.12
N HIS A 210 8.35 8.35 5.76
CA HIS A 210 8.32 9.25 6.90
C HIS A 210 9.40 10.32 6.78
N ILE A 211 9.16 11.47 7.43
CA ILE A 211 10.11 12.59 7.47
C ILE A 211 11.21 12.28 8.48
N THR A 212 12.46 12.27 8.03
CA THR A 212 13.61 12.04 8.89
C THR A 212 14.27 13.34 9.37
N LYS A 213 14.06 14.44 8.62
CA LYS A 213 14.68 15.72 8.99
C LYS A 213 13.96 16.88 8.33
N VAL A 214 13.84 17.98 9.08
CA VAL A 214 13.31 19.25 8.59
C VAL A 214 14.26 20.38 9.02
N LYS A 215 14.76 21.14 8.05
CA LYS A 215 15.54 22.35 8.32
C LYS A 215 14.88 23.56 7.65
N PRO A 216 14.51 24.58 8.41
CA PRO A 216 14.01 25.84 7.83
C PRO A 216 15.14 26.57 7.09
N PRO A 217 14.80 27.48 6.16
CA PRO A 217 15.76 28.33 5.48
C PRO A 217 16.49 29.20 6.49
N ARG A 218 17.78 29.41 6.27
CA ARG A 218 18.63 30.26 7.14
C ARG A 218 19.13 31.49 6.39
N SER A 219 19.54 32.50 7.14
CA SER A 219 20.22 33.67 6.60
C SER A 219 21.42 33.29 5.71
N PHE A 220 21.79 34.13 4.75
CA PHE A 220 22.84 33.87 3.75
C PHE A 220 22.49 32.85 2.67
N GLY A 221 21.20 32.76 2.26
CA GLY A 221 20.80 31.98 1.08
C GLY A 221 20.86 30.44 1.24
N ARG A 222 20.91 29.95 2.47
CA ARG A 222 20.82 28.49 2.69
C ARG A 222 19.36 28.03 2.50
N PRO A 223 19.09 27.15 1.51
CA PRO A 223 17.76 26.66 1.24
C PRO A 223 17.21 25.83 2.42
N SER A 224 15.91 25.67 2.45
CA SER A 224 15.26 24.71 3.33
C SER A 224 15.61 23.26 2.91
N GLU A 225 15.52 22.35 3.86
CA GLU A 225 15.85 20.95 3.68
C GLU A 225 14.76 20.08 4.30
N ILE A 226 14.18 19.15 3.52
CA ILE A 226 13.30 18.11 3.99
C ILE A 226 13.94 16.78 3.56
N GLU A 227 14.21 15.89 4.54
CA GLU A 227 14.66 14.53 4.27
C GLU A 227 13.53 13.57 4.63
N MET A 228 13.33 12.53 3.82
CA MET A 228 12.40 11.45 4.11
C MET A 228 13.03 10.09 3.80
N ALA A 229 12.61 9.06 4.53
CA ALA A 229 12.92 7.67 4.27
C ALA A 229 11.66 6.97 3.76
N PHE A 230 11.85 6.02 2.86
CA PHE A 230 10.76 5.20 2.33
C PHE A 230 10.66 3.91 3.13
N ASP A 231 9.43 3.48 3.42
CA ASP A 231 9.16 2.37 4.32
C ASP A 231 8.64 1.15 3.57
N ALA A 232 7.48 1.29 2.91
CA ALA A 232 6.81 0.15 2.31
C ALA A 232 5.92 0.52 1.11
N LEU A 233 5.85 -0.38 0.14
CA LEU A 233 4.86 -0.43 -0.92
C LEU A 233 3.71 -1.34 -0.48
N GLU A 234 2.50 -0.84 -0.56
CA GLU A 234 1.28 -1.61 -0.39
C GLU A 234 0.95 -2.33 -1.71
N VAL A 235 0.85 -3.65 -1.66
CA VAL A 235 0.44 -4.49 -2.79
C VAL A 235 -1.05 -4.84 -2.68
N ILE A 236 -1.65 -5.43 -3.71
CA ILE A 236 -3.09 -5.77 -3.66
C ILE A 236 -3.41 -6.86 -2.63
N GLY A 237 -2.42 -7.67 -2.23
CA GLY A 237 -2.54 -8.68 -1.17
C GLY A 237 -2.41 -8.08 0.24
N PRO A 238 -2.50 -8.94 1.27
CA PRO A 238 -2.47 -8.50 2.67
C PRO A 238 -1.09 -8.02 3.17
N ASN A 239 -0.06 -8.23 2.39
CA ASN A 239 1.32 -7.91 2.74
C ASN A 239 1.74 -6.57 2.15
N SER A 240 2.75 -5.96 2.74
CA SER A 240 3.50 -4.84 2.17
C SER A 240 4.93 -5.25 1.89
N VAL A 241 5.59 -4.55 0.98
CA VAL A 241 6.97 -4.83 0.58
C VAL A 241 7.85 -3.65 0.98
N THR A 242 8.94 -3.92 1.69
CA THR A 242 9.88 -2.88 2.11
C THR A 242 10.59 -2.27 0.90
N VAL A 243 10.59 -0.95 0.83
CA VAL A 243 11.22 -0.20 -0.24
C VAL A 243 12.17 0.86 0.32
N ALA A 244 13.19 1.19 -0.47
CA ALA A 244 14.14 2.25 -0.15
C ALA A 244 14.65 2.89 -1.44
N MET A 245 15.33 4.01 -1.32
CA MET A 245 16.11 4.54 -2.43
C MET A 245 17.44 3.80 -2.52
N GLY A 246 17.59 3.00 -3.58
CA GLY A 246 18.81 2.26 -3.85
C GLY A 246 19.44 2.65 -5.20
N GLU A 247 20.42 1.89 -5.65
CA GLU A 247 21.18 2.20 -6.86
C GLU A 247 20.37 1.99 -8.16
N ALA A 248 19.48 0.98 -8.20
CA ALA A 248 18.62 0.78 -9.35
C ALA A 248 17.58 1.91 -9.49
N ALA A 249 17.00 2.34 -8.37
CA ALA A 249 16.09 3.48 -8.31
C ALA A 249 16.77 4.78 -8.78
N LYS A 250 18.00 5.04 -8.37
CA LYS A 250 18.78 6.21 -8.81
C LYS A 250 19.03 6.20 -10.31
N LYS A 251 19.49 5.07 -10.86
CA LYS A 251 19.72 4.92 -12.30
C LYS A 251 18.44 5.14 -13.10
N ALA A 252 17.31 4.61 -12.64
CA ALA A 252 16.02 4.81 -13.29
C ALA A 252 15.60 6.29 -13.26
N MET A 253 15.79 6.96 -12.13
CA MET A 253 15.51 8.40 -11.99
C MET A 253 16.39 9.24 -12.93
N GLU A 254 17.69 8.95 -13.04
CA GLU A 254 18.63 9.64 -13.93
C GLU A 254 18.26 9.42 -15.41
N ALA A 255 17.89 8.20 -15.78
CA ALA A 255 17.46 7.86 -17.13
C ALA A 255 16.17 8.60 -17.53
N ASP A 256 15.18 8.65 -16.63
CA ASP A 256 13.91 9.36 -16.86
C ASP A 256 14.14 10.88 -16.92
N ALA A 257 14.97 11.43 -16.04
CA ALA A 257 15.34 12.84 -16.05
C ALA A 257 16.04 13.27 -17.36
N ALA A 258 16.90 12.42 -17.93
CA ALA A 258 17.55 12.67 -19.20
C ALA A 258 16.55 12.68 -20.38
N THR A 259 15.51 11.87 -20.31
CA THR A 259 14.46 11.76 -21.32
C THR A 259 13.45 12.89 -21.23
N VAL A 260 13.07 13.29 -20.03
CA VAL A 260 12.03 14.30 -19.72
C VAL A 260 12.59 15.72 -19.66
N GLY A 261 13.89 15.89 -19.60
CA GLY A 261 14.58 17.22 -19.55
C GLY A 261 14.21 18.19 -20.67
N ALA A 262 13.38 17.76 -21.66
CA ALA A 262 12.80 18.58 -22.71
C ALA A 262 11.34 19.01 -22.45
N VAL A 263 10.61 18.43 -21.50
CA VAL A 263 9.15 18.66 -21.31
C VAL A 263 8.79 18.74 -19.83
N GLY A 264 9.03 19.86 -19.19
CA GLY A 264 8.29 20.44 -18.05
C GLY A 264 7.78 19.58 -16.89
N ALA A 265 8.20 18.35 -16.70
CA ALA A 265 7.83 17.56 -15.51
C ALA A 265 8.64 18.04 -14.31
N SER A 266 7.95 18.31 -13.20
CA SER A 266 8.57 18.70 -11.93
C SER A 266 9.27 17.50 -11.29
N PHE A 267 10.48 17.18 -11.77
CA PHE A 267 11.40 16.45 -10.93
C PHE A 267 11.76 17.37 -9.74
N ALA A 268 11.85 16.79 -8.56
CA ALA A 268 12.38 17.52 -7.40
C ALA A 268 13.73 18.14 -7.81
N GLY A 269 13.76 19.46 -7.97
CA GLY A 269 14.92 20.16 -8.48
C GLY A 269 16.17 19.73 -7.71
N ALA A 270 17.18 19.27 -8.44
CA ALA A 270 18.47 18.82 -7.94
C ALA A 270 18.38 17.96 -6.67
N VAL A 271 17.99 16.71 -6.85
CA VAL A 271 18.19 15.67 -5.86
C VAL A 271 19.70 15.47 -5.68
N LEU A 272 20.29 16.25 -4.77
CA LEU A 272 21.67 16.04 -4.36
C LEU A 272 21.67 14.89 -3.35
N LEU A 273 21.98 13.69 -3.82
CA LEU A 273 22.34 12.57 -2.97
C LEU A 273 23.64 12.98 -2.24
N GLY A 274 23.50 13.33 -0.97
CA GLY A 274 24.68 13.53 -0.12
C GLY A 274 25.45 12.20 0.01
N PRO A 275 26.72 12.21 0.45
CA PRO A 275 27.54 11.00 0.62
C PRO A 275 26.96 9.95 1.59
N LEU A 276 25.91 10.30 2.32
CA LEU A 276 25.12 9.42 3.21
C LEU A 276 23.85 8.85 2.58
N GLY A 277 23.60 9.10 1.28
CA GLY A 277 22.40 8.66 0.56
C GLY A 277 22.20 7.15 0.46
N LEU A 278 23.16 6.34 0.87
CA LEU A 278 23.09 4.88 0.88
C LEU A 278 22.52 4.29 2.18
N ALA A 279 22.37 5.11 3.24
CA ALA A 279 22.05 4.58 4.56
C ALA A 279 20.71 5.05 5.13
N GLY A 280 19.83 5.72 4.37
CA GLY A 280 18.47 5.89 4.89
C GLY A 280 17.80 7.25 4.75
N GLY A 281 18.18 8.12 3.85
CA GLY A 281 17.42 9.36 3.70
C GLY A 281 17.61 10.03 2.35
N PHE A 282 16.52 10.53 1.82
CA PHE A 282 16.48 11.31 0.60
C PHE A 282 16.50 12.80 0.93
N LEU A 283 17.51 13.52 0.44
CA LEU A 283 17.66 14.95 0.66
C LEU A 283 17.09 15.75 -0.51
N VAL A 284 16.07 16.55 -0.26
CA VAL A 284 15.56 17.50 -1.24
C VAL A 284 16.06 18.91 -0.91
N ARG A 285 16.83 19.49 -1.82
CA ARG A 285 17.19 20.91 -1.79
C ARG A 285 16.42 21.62 -2.89
N GLY A 286 15.50 22.50 -2.53
CA GLY A 286 14.78 23.33 -3.47
C GLY A 286 14.93 24.80 -3.16
N SER A 287 14.99 25.64 -4.20
CA SER A 287 14.90 27.10 -4.06
C SER A 287 13.55 27.55 -3.49
N ASP A 288 12.50 26.72 -3.62
CA ASP A 288 11.10 27.06 -3.36
C ASP A 288 10.54 26.49 -2.06
N ASN A 289 11.35 26.09 -1.09
CA ASN A 289 10.91 25.69 0.26
C ASN A 289 9.79 24.62 0.33
N HIS A 290 9.44 23.95 -0.77
CA HIS A 290 8.35 22.94 -0.79
C HIS A 290 8.57 21.86 -1.87
N LEU A 291 8.03 20.67 -1.58
CA LEU A 291 7.84 19.58 -2.53
C LEU A 291 6.39 19.60 -2.96
N LYS A 292 6.14 19.83 -4.24
CA LYS A 292 4.77 19.90 -4.77
C LYS A 292 4.16 18.50 -4.83
N GLU A 293 2.86 18.43 -4.66
CA GLU A 293 2.07 17.28 -5.05
C GLU A 293 2.40 16.88 -6.49
N GLY A 294 2.45 15.58 -6.77
CA GLY A 294 2.84 15.05 -8.08
C GLY A 294 4.35 14.95 -8.32
N THR A 295 5.20 15.44 -7.39
CA THR A 295 6.65 15.25 -7.51
C THR A 295 6.98 13.76 -7.58
N LEU A 296 7.77 13.38 -8.59
CA LEU A 296 8.15 11.99 -8.83
C LEU A 296 9.34 11.56 -7.97
N PHE A 297 9.28 10.32 -7.49
CA PHE A 297 10.35 9.64 -6.77
C PHE A 297 10.49 8.21 -7.30
N TYR A 298 11.69 7.70 -7.24
CA TYR A 298 12.01 6.33 -7.55
C TYR A 298 12.50 5.63 -6.29
N VAL A 299 11.95 4.46 -6.01
CA VAL A 299 12.39 3.57 -4.94
C VAL A 299 12.58 2.17 -5.49
N GLU A 300 13.22 1.30 -4.75
CA GLU A 300 13.37 -0.10 -5.12
C GLU A 300 13.08 -1.01 -3.93
N THR A 301 12.66 -2.22 -4.20
CA THR A 301 12.48 -3.24 -3.17
C THR A 301 13.82 -3.61 -2.55
N THR A 302 13.87 -3.65 -1.21
CA THR A 302 15.12 -3.91 -0.46
C THR A 302 15.50 -5.39 -0.44
N SER A 303 14.54 -6.28 -0.60
CA SER A 303 14.71 -7.74 -0.63
C SER A 303 13.61 -8.38 -1.47
N ALA A 304 13.84 -9.62 -1.90
CA ALA A 304 12.78 -10.42 -2.50
C ALA A 304 11.65 -10.65 -1.49
N ALA A 305 10.42 -10.60 -1.94
CA ALA A 305 9.23 -10.73 -1.09
C ALA A 305 8.15 -11.59 -1.75
N ASN A 306 7.63 -12.56 -0.99
CA ASN A 306 6.48 -13.35 -1.44
C ASN A 306 5.17 -12.60 -1.09
N VAL A 307 4.38 -12.34 -2.12
CA VAL A 307 3.12 -11.61 -2.04
C VAL A 307 2.02 -12.35 -2.81
N HIS A 308 0.81 -11.83 -2.75
CA HIS A 308 -0.28 -12.30 -3.60
C HIS A 308 -0.50 -11.33 -4.75
N GLY A 309 -0.63 -11.86 -5.96
CA GLY A 309 -1.00 -11.13 -7.16
C GLY A 309 -2.30 -11.67 -7.77
N TYR A 310 -2.82 -10.96 -8.74
CA TYR A 310 -3.96 -11.38 -9.56
C TYR A 310 -3.46 -11.78 -10.94
N MET A 311 -3.69 -13.03 -11.36
CA MET A 311 -3.35 -13.49 -12.71
C MET A 311 -4.23 -12.77 -13.73
N ILE A 312 -3.61 -11.98 -14.61
CA ILE A 312 -4.31 -11.18 -15.61
C ILE A 312 -4.82 -12.13 -16.72
N PRO A 313 -6.14 -12.20 -16.97
CA PRO A 313 -6.69 -12.97 -18.07
C PRO A 313 -6.18 -12.49 -19.43
N SER A 314 -5.93 -13.40 -20.36
CA SER A 314 -5.41 -13.07 -21.70
C SER A 314 -6.28 -12.08 -22.49
N GLN A 315 -7.57 -12.08 -22.23
CA GLN A 315 -8.52 -11.14 -22.83
C GLN A 315 -8.29 -9.68 -22.37
N ILE A 316 -7.92 -9.46 -21.10
CA ILE A 316 -7.59 -8.13 -20.59
C ILE A 316 -6.18 -7.75 -20.99
N SER A 317 -5.23 -8.68 -20.98
CA SER A 317 -3.84 -8.47 -21.39
C SER A 317 -3.73 -7.93 -22.84
N SER A 318 -4.59 -8.37 -23.75
CA SER A 318 -4.61 -7.87 -25.14
C SER A 318 -5.08 -6.43 -25.27
N MET A 319 -5.81 -5.90 -24.30
CA MET A 319 -6.28 -4.50 -24.29
C MET A 319 -5.21 -3.53 -23.74
N THR A 320 -4.32 -4.02 -22.88
CA THR A 320 -3.24 -3.21 -22.27
C THR A 320 -2.01 -3.08 -23.17
N VAL A 321 -1.76 -4.04 -24.08
CA VAL A 321 -0.58 -4.05 -24.98
C VAL A 321 -0.74 -3.12 -26.19
N SER A 322 -1.90 -2.55 -26.47
CA SER A 322 -2.13 -1.63 -27.59
C SER A 322 -1.46 -0.26 -27.48
N GLY A 323 -0.64 -0.02 -26.45
CA GLY A 323 0.14 1.21 -26.24
C GLY A 323 1.62 1.13 -26.63
N ASP A 324 2.13 -0.03 -27.02
CA ASP A 324 3.54 -0.18 -27.39
C ASP A 324 3.74 0.21 -28.86
N VAL A 325 4.29 1.40 -29.07
CA VAL A 325 4.66 1.92 -30.39
C VAL A 325 5.83 1.07 -30.90
N THR A 326 5.52 0.12 -31.77
CA THR A 326 6.52 -0.62 -32.55
C THR A 326 7.35 0.38 -33.38
N ALA A 327 8.63 0.50 -33.06
CA ALA A 327 9.59 1.18 -33.91
C ALA A 327 9.61 0.52 -35.29
N PRO A 328 9.65 1.28 -36.40
CA PRO A 328 9.69 0.71 -37.75
C PRO A 328 11.00 -0.03 -37.96
N GLN A 329 10.92 -1.32 -38.22
CA GLN A 329 12.05 -2.10 -38.70
C GLN A 329 12.43 -1.59 -40.10
N GLY A 330 13.64 -1.04 -40.20
CA GLY A 330 14.24 -0.65 -41.46
C GLY A 330 14.39 -1.85 -42.40
N THR A 331 13.66 -1.84 -43.50
CA THR A 331 13.92 -2.73 -44.65
C THR A 331 15.24 -2.36 -45.29
N SER A 332 16.27 -3.16 -45.05
CA SER A 332 17.49 -3.15 -45.88
C SER A 332 17.14 -3.78 -47.21
N SER A 333 16.99 -2.95 -48.24
CA SER A 333 16.99 -3.39 -49.66
C SER A 333 18.40 -3.73 -50.04
N GLU A 334 18.71 -5.01 -50.15
CA GLU A 334 19.87 -5.50 -50.92
C GLU A 334 19.69 -5.11 -52.38
N ILE A 335 20.59 -4.27 -52.87
CA ILE A 335 20.84 -4.09 -54.29
C ILE A 335 22.04 -5.01 -54.63
N ASN A 336 21.82 -5.99 -55.45
CA ASN A 336 22.89 -6.81 -56.02
C ASN A 336 22.97 -6.55 -57.56
N PRO A 337 24.13 -6.64 -58.16
CA PRO A 337 24.66 -5.90 -59.28
C PRO A 337 24.07 -6.24 -60.67
#